data_8e10902813c2020d2187e70461c3467f
#
_entry.id   8e10902813c2020d2187e70461c3467f
#
_cell.length_a   1.000
_cell.length_b   1.000
_cell.length_c   1.000
_cell.angle_alpha   90.00
_cell.angle_beta   90.00
_cell.angle_gamma   90.00
#
_symmetry.space_group_name_H-M   'P 1'
#
loop_
_entity.id
_entity.type
_entity.pdbx_description
1 polymer ?
#
loop_
_entity_poly.entity_id
_entity_poly.type
_entity_poly.pdbx_seq_one_letter_code
_entity_poly.pdbx_strand_id
1 'polypeptide(L)'
;MTRVKTHFEDGDLLAQDAIRSVVRDTYGGVRPADRRVAERFYSPEELAGLPDETARMALGVGNPVRHAGLRSGQDVVDLGSGGGIDCLLAARAVGPSGSVVGIDFLGDMVDRATRAADDARLSNVRFIEGLIESLPLPDDSADVVISNGVVNLSPRKARVLAEAFRVLRPGGRLAIVDLVLEHDLPPEIQTHPAAWAGCLSGALSEIAMYKGVRRAGFREVAIEPIESFGIAECSLYPLFSDQLIGLLRDRVP
;
A
#
# COMPACT_ATOMS: atom_id res chain seq x y z
N MET A 1 -31.55 15.10 3.30
CA MET A 1 -30.64 13.95 3.25
C MET A 1 -30.16 13.78 1.80
N THR A 2 -29.14 14.51 1.42
CA THR A 2 -28.60 14.46 0.06
C THR A 2 -27.54 13.36 0.04
N ARG A 3 -27.83 12.26 -0.65
CA ARG A 3 -26.84 11.22 -0.91
C ARG A 3 -25.75 11.82 -1.79
N VAL A 4 -24.58 12.11 -1.21
CA VAL A 4 -23.36 12.30 -1.99
C VAL A 4 -23.03 10.92 -2.58
N LYS A 5 -23.26 10.77 -3.87
CA LYS A 5 -22.79 9.61 -4.63
C LYS A 5 -21.29 9.75 -4.75
N THR A 6 -20.53 8.90 -4.08
CA THR A 6 -19.12 8.67 -4.41
C THR A 6 -19.11 7.95 -5.77
N HIS A 7 -19.11 8.75 -6.84
CA HIS A 7 -19.10 8.25 -8.21
C HIS A 7 -17.67 8.04 -8.68
N PHE A 8 -17.11 6.89 -8.37
CA PHE A 8 -16.29 6.17 -9.32
C PHE A 8 -16.93 4.78 -9.46
N GLU A 9 -18.05 4.73 -10.20
CA GLU A 9 -18.55 3.45 -10.69
C GLU A 9 -17.53 2.90 -11.69
N ASP A 10 -17.40 1.59 -11.77
CA ASP A 10 -16.49 0.82 -12.69
C ASP A 10 -16.62 1.19 -14.19
N GLY A 11 -17.30 2.24 -14.55
CA GLY A 11 -17.68 2.64 -15.89
C GLY A 11 -16.81 3.67 -16.60
N ASP A 12 -15.95 4.41 -15.90
CA ASP A 12 -15.12 5.44 -16.55
C ASP A 12 -13.63 5.01 -16.62
N LEU A 13 -13.33 4.23 -17.66
CA LEU A 13 -11.96 3.77 -17.95
C LEU A 13 -11.00 4.93 -18.16
N LEU A 14 -11.45 6.06 -18.74
CA LEU A 14 -10.62 7.24 -18.97
C LEU A 14 -10.21 7.90 -17.65
N ALA A 15 -11.13 7.99 -16.69
CA ALA A 15 -10.81 8.49 -15.35
C ALA A 15 -9.83 7.56 -14.60
N GLN A 16 -9.98 6.26 -14.75
CA GLN A 16 -9.08 5.28 -14.14
C GLN A 16 -7.66 5.38 -14.70
N ASP A 17 -7.50 5.54 -16.00
CA ASP A 17 -6.19 5.70 -16.64
C ASP A 17 -5.54 7.03 -16.26
N ALA A 18 -6.33 8.10 -16.13
CA ALA A 18 -5.84 9.38 -15.63
C ALA A 18 -5.31 9.28 -14.20
N ILE A 19 -6.02 8.59 -13.32
CA ILE A 19 -5.57 8.32 -11.93
C ILE A 19 -4.27 7.52 -11.93
N ARG A 20 -4.18 6.45 -12.71
CA ARG A 20 -2.95 5.65 -12.81
C ARG A 20 -1.78 6.46 -13.34
N SER A 21 -2.02 7.38 -14.31
CA SER A 21 -0.98 8.29 -14.80
C SER A 21 -0.47 9.19 -13.69
N VAL A 22 -1.36 9.84 -12.93
CA VAL A 22 -0.97 10.69 -11.80
C VAL A 22 -0.15 9.92 -10.78
N VAL A 23 -0.56 8.70 -10.40
CA VAL A 23 0.19 7.86 -9.48
C VAL A 23 1.56 7.49 -10.07
N ARG A 24 1.60 7.08 -11.34
CA ARG A 24 2.84 6.74 -12.04
C ARG A 24 3.82 7.91 -12.08
N ASP A 25 3.38 9.09 -12.46
CA ASP A 25 4.22 10.27 -12.58
C ASP A 25 4.75 10.72 -11.21
N THR A 26 3.90 10.62 -10.17
CA THR A 26 4.28 10.99 -8.82
C THR A 26 5.32 10.02 -8.26
N TYR A 27 5.03 8.72 -8.25
CA TYR A 27 5.93 7.72 -7.64
C TYR A 27 7.16 7.42 -8.50
N GLY A 28 7.06 7.51 -9.83
CA GLY A 28 8.21 7.43 -10.74
C GLY A 28 9.19 8.58 -10.55
N GLY A 29 8.72 9.74 -10.07
CA GLY A 29 9.52 10.90 -9.70
C GLY A 29 10.20 10.80 -8.33
N VAL A 30 9.78 9.89 -7.46
CA VAL A 30 10.33 9.77 -6.10
C VAL A 30 11.81 9.37 -6.14
N ARG A 31 12.59 10.02 -5.33
CA ARG A 31 14.01 9.74 -5.11
C ARG A 31 14.23 9.38 -3.65
N PRO A 32 15.26 8.59 -3.32
CA PRO A 32 15.61 8.31 -1.93
C PRO A 32 15.77 9.62 -1.16
N ALA A 33 14.96 9.79 -0.13
CA ALA A 33 14.96 10.99 0.71
C ALA A 33 15.76 10.74 2.00
N ASP A 34 15.16 11.05 3.14
CA ASP A 34 15.67 10.66 4.45
C ASP A 34 14.95 9.38 4.95
N ARG A 35 15.30 8.94 6.15
CA ARG A 35 14.74 7.71 6.72
C ARG A 35 13.54 7.94 7.62
N ARG A 36 13.05 9.18 7.76
CA ARG A 36 12.03 9.56 8.75
C ARG A 36 10.74 8.73 8.64
N VAL A 37 10.28 8.42 7.43
CA VAL A 37 9.10 7.58 7.22
C VAL A 37 9.36 6.16 7.70
N ALA A 38 10.50 5.56 7.33
CA ALA A 38 10.86 4.23 7.81
C ALA A 38 11.01 4.20 9.33
N GLU A 39 11.75 5.15 9.91
CA GLU A 39 12.02 5.22 11.35
C GLU A 39 10.77 5.47 12.20
N ARG A 40 9.70 6.00 11.60
CA ARG A 40 8.41 6.14 12.28
C ARG A 40 7.72 4.79 12.49
N PHE A 41 7.76 3.91 11.50
CA PHE A 41 6.95 2.69 11.49
C PHE A 41 7.73 1.41 11.77
N TYR A 42 9.04 1.42 11.57
CA TYR A 42 9.90 0.26 11.75
C TYR A 42 10.91 0.50 12.86
N SER A 43 11.11 -0.51 13.69
CA SER A 43 12.09 -0.41 14.78
C SER A 43 13.54 -0.42 14.25
N PRO A 44 14.52 0.08 15.03
CA PRO A 44 15.93 -0.03 14.64
C PRO A 44 16.37 -1.46 14.33
N GLU A 45 15.80 -2.46 15.03
CA GLU A 45 16.11 -3.88 14.84
C GLU A 45 15.54 -4.39 13.50
N GLU A 46 14.34 -3.96 13.12
CA GLU A 46 13.76 -4.30 11.82
C GLU A 46 14.55 -3.67 10.67
N LEU A 47 14.98 -2.43 10.83
CA LEU A 47 15.78 -1.72 9.83
C LEU A 47 17.23 -2.21 9.76
N ALA A 48 17.73 -2.85 10.84
CA ALA A 48 19.09 -3.35 10.88
C ALA A 48 19.35 -4.37 9.78
N GLY A 49 20.42 -4.16 9.01
CA GLY A 49 20.83 -5.04 7.91
C GLY A 49 19.91 -4.99 6.67
N LEU A 50 18.97 -4.02 6.58
CA LEU A 50 18.37 -3.63 5.32
C LEU A 50 19.27 -2.62 4.60
N PRO A 51 19.31 -2.62 3.25
CA PRO A 51 20.01 -1.58 2.50
C PRO A 51 19.46 -0.20 2.84
N ASP A 52 20.34 0.80 2.98
CA ASP A 52 19.94 2.17 3.37
C ASP A 52 18.94 2.79 2.38
N GLU A 53 19.14 2.54 1.09
CA GLU A 53 18.23 3.02 0.03
C GLU A 53 16.79 2.51 0.25
N THR A 54 16.61 1.27 0.71
CA THR A 54 15.29 0.69 0.99
C THR A 54 14.54 1.49 2.06
N ALA A 55 15.22 1.84 3.16
CA ALA A 55 14.63 2.66 4.21
C ALA A 55 14.33 4.09 3.73
N ARG A 56 15.19 4.67 2.88
CA ARG A 56 15.01 6.01 2.29
C ARG A 56 13.92 6.08 1.22
N MET A 57 13.53 4.93 0.67
CA MET A 57 12.43 4.81 -0.29
C MET A 57 11.09 4.43 0.35
N ALA A 58 11.04 4.25 1.66
CA ALA A 58 9.81 3.91 2.36
C ALA A 58 8.80 5.06 2.29
N LEU A 59 7.60 4.77 1.78
CA LEU A 59 6.48 5.70 1.62
C LEU A 59 5.18 5.13 2.21
N GLY A 60 5.26 3.98 2.88
CA GLY A 60 4.12 3.35 3.54
C GLY A 60 3.60 4.17 4.74
N VAL A 61 2.44 3.81 5.21
CA VAL A 61 1.73 4.47 6.31
C VAL A 61 1.67 3.61 7.56
N GLY A 62 2.50 2.57 7.61
CA GLY A 62 2.61 1.67 8.76
C GLY A 62 3.54 0.50 8.50
N ASN A 63 3.34 -0.61 9.24
CA ASN A 63 4.12 -1.84 9.14
C ASN A 63 3.17 -3.06 9.08
N PRO A 64 2.73 -3.49 7.90
CA PRO A 64 1.81 -4.62 7.78
C PRO A 64 2.42 -5.94 8.23
N VAL A 65 3.75 -6.08 8.19
CA VAL A 65 4.46 -7.31 8.60
C VAL A 65 4.19 -7.64 10.07
N ARG A 66 4.13 -6.61 10.94
CA ARG A 66 3.79 -6.81 12.37
C ARG A 66 2.40 -7.34 12.60
N HIS A 67 1.44 -6.95 11.74
CA HIS A 67 0.03 -7.30 11.88
C HIS A 67 -0.33 -8.57 11.12
N ALA A 68 0.49 -8.99 10.16
CA ALA A 68 0.23 -10.17 9.32
C ALA A 68 0.36 -11.51 10.05
N GLY A 69 0.99 -11.55 11.23
CA GLY A 69 1.19 -12.79 11.99
C GLY A 69 1.95 -13.84 11.19
N LEU A 70 3.02 -13.44 10.49
CA LEU A 70 3.81 -14.31 9.64
C LEU A 70 4.44 -15.46 10.41
N ARG A 71 4.56 -16.61 9.73
CA ARG A 71 5.16 -17.82 10.27
C ARG A 71 6.18 -18.40 9.29
N SER A 72 7.17 -19.08 9.82
CA SER A 72 8.17 -19.78 8.99
C SER A 72 7.51 -20.69 7.95
N GLY A 73 8.01 -20.67 6.74
CA GLY A 73 7.56 -21.53 5.64
C GLY A 73 6.34 -21.00 4.86
N GLN A 74 5.79 -19.84 5.21
CA GLN A 74 4.64 -19.27 4.50
C GLN A 74 5.04 -18.59 3.19
N ASP A 75 4.10 -18.62 2.23
CA ASP A 75 4.16 -17.86 1.00
C ASP A 75 3.41 -16.54 1.18
N VAL A 76 4.09 -15.42 0.92
CA VAL A 76 3.57 -14.06 1.14
C VAL A 76 3.54 -13.30 -0.18
N VAL A 77 2.48 -12.54 -0.40
CA VAL A 77 2.37 -11.56 -1.50
C VAL A 77 2.25 -10.17 -0.93
N ASP A 78 3.04 -9.22 -1.45
CA ASP A 78 2.98 -7.81 -1.08
C ASP A 78 2.42 -7.00 -2.26
N LEU A 79 1.33 -6.29 -2.02
CA LEU A 79 0.64 -5.46 -3.01
C LEU A 79 1.22 -4.04 -2.99
N GLY A 80 1.88 -3.64 -4.08
CA GLY A 80 2.54 -2.35 -4.18
C GLY A 80 3.82 -2.29 -3.36
N SER A 81 4.75 -3.20 -3.66
CA SER A 81 5.95 -3.42 -2.85
C SER A 81 6.95 -2.25 -2.82
N GLY A 82 6.82 -1.28 -3.74
CA GLY A 82 7.72 -0.13 -3.81
C GLY A 82 9.19 -0.53 -3.79
N GLY A 83 9.99 0.11 -2.92
CA GLY A 83 11.42 -0.21 -2.71
C GLY A 83 11.70 -1.51 -1.95
N GLY A 84 10.66 -2.30 -1.61
CA GLY A 84 10.78 -3.66 -1.10
C GLY A 84 10.90 -3.79 0.42
N ILE A 85 10.74 -2.74 1.22
CA ILE A 85 10.98 -2.80 2.68
C ILE A 85 10.15 -3.90 3.35
N ASP A 86 8.83 -3.94 3.10
CA ASP A 86 7.94 -4.93 3.70
C ASP A 86 8.23 -6.35 3.19
N CYS A 87 8.55 -6.49 1.90
CA CYS A 87 8.97 -7.77 1.32
C CYS A 87 10.24 -8.34 1.98
N LEU A 88 11.26 -7.49 2.20
CA LEU A 88 12.51 -7.94 2.83
C LEU A 88 12.30 -8.35 4.29
N LEU A 89 11.46 -7.60 5.02
CA LEU A 89 11.08 -7.96 6.39
C LEU A 89 10.25 -9.26 6.42
N ALA A 90 9.28 -9.39 5.52
CA ALA A 90 8.49 -10.62 5.38
C ALA A 90 9.37 -11.83 5.04
N ALA A 91 10.35 -11.67 4.11
CA ALA A 91 11.27 -12.74 3.73
C ALA A 91 12.13 -13.23 4.90
N ARG A 92 12.56 -12.31 5.77
CA ARG A 92 13.24 -12.68 7.04
C ARG A 92 12.31 -13.43 7.99
N ALA A 93 11.06 -12.95 8.11
CA ALA A 93 10.08 -13.54 9.03
C ALA A 93 9.67 -14.96 8.63
N VAL A 94 9.46 -15.20 7.33
CA VAL A 94 9.08 -16.55 6.85
C VAL A 94 10.27 -17.48 6.69
N GLY A 95 11.49 -16.98 6.68
CA GLY A 95 12.71 -17.76 6.60
C GLY A 95 12.91 -18.47 5.26
N PRO A 96 13.98 -19.27 5.12
CA PRO A 96 14.39 -19.85 3.83
C PRO A 96 13.43 -20.91 3.27
N SER A 97 12.52 -21.42 4.07
CA SER A 97 11.48 -22.38 3.62
C SER A 97 10.18 -21.70 3.15
N GLY A 98 10.03 -20.42 3.39
CA GLY A 98 8.92 -19.61 2.88
C GLY A 98 9.35 -18.80 1.67
N SER A 99 8.39 -18.13 1.02
CA SER A 99 8.66 -17.28 -0.13
C SER A 99 7.89 -15.96 -0.05
N VAL A 100 8.43 -14.92 -0.67
CA VAL A 100 7.77 -13.61 -0.79
C VAL A 100 7.75 -13.16 -2.25
N VAL A 101 6.61 -12.64 -2.69
CA VAL A 101 6.46 -12.03 -4.01
C VAL A 101 5.96 -10.61 -3.84
N GLY A 102 6.78 -9.62 -4.19
CA GLY A 102 6.37 -8.22 -4.27
C GLY A 102 5.82 -7.89 -5.66
N ILE A 103 4.69 -7.22 -5.71
CA ILE A 103 4.09 -6.73 -6.96
C ILE A 103 4.11 -5.20 -6.93
N ASP A 104 4.67 -4.59 -7.97
CA ASP A 104 4.59 -3.15 -8.19
C ASP A 104 4.37 -2.86 -9.67
N PHE A 105 3.65 -1.78 -10.01
CA PHE A 105 3.38 -1.45 -11.40
C PHE A 105 4.44 -0.54 -12.03
N LEU A 106 5.44 -0.13 -11.25
CA LEU A 106 6.60 0.65 -11.69
C LEU A 106 7.83 -0.25 -11.80
N GLY A 107 8.30 -0.48 -13.03
CA GLY A 107 9.49 -1.28 -13.28
C GLY A 107 10.72 -0.79 -12.49
N ASP A 108 10.89 0.55 -12.38
CA ASP A 108 11.99 1.13 -11.58
C ASP A 108 11.93 0.74 -10.10
N MET A 109 10.73 0.57 -9.53
CA MET A 109 10.57 0.10 -8.15
C MET A 109 10.91 -1.38 -8.04
N VAL A 110 10.45 -2.19 -8.99
CA VAL A 110 10.79 -3.62 -9.09
C VAL A 110 12.31 -3.81 -9.16
N ASP A 111 13.00 -3.03 -10.01
CA ASP A 111 14.46 -3.09 -10.16
C ASP A 111 15.18 -2.68 -8.86
N ARG A 112 14.72 -1.64 -8.17
CA ARG A 112 15.27 -1.21 -6.87
C ARG A 112 15.09 -2.27 -5.81
N ALA A 113 13.86 -2.79 -5.69
CA ALA A 113 13.53 -3.83 -4.71
C ALA A 113 14.33 -5.12 -4.97
N THR A 114 14.56 -5.49 -6.23
CA THR A 114 15.39 -6.65 -6.61
C THR A 114 16.83 -6.44 -6.17
N ARG A 115 17.44 -5.29 -6.46
CA ARG A 115 18.79 -4.97 -5.97
C ARG A 115 18.88 -4.98 -4.45
N ALA A 116 17.85 -4.46 -3.78
CA ALA A 116 17.81 -4.45 -2.32
C ALA A 116 17.76 -5.87 -1.73
N ALA A 117 17.07 -6.81 -2.38
CA ALA A 117 17.05 -8.21 -1.97
C ALA A 117 18.43 -8.88 -2.15
N ASP A 118 19.09 -8.61 -3.27
CA ASP A 118 20.45 -9.11 -3.54
C ASP A 118 21.44 -8.57 -2.50
N ASP A 119 21.43 -7.28 -2.22
CA ASP A 119 22.28 -6.63 -1.22
C ASP A 119 22.03 -7.18 0.19
N ALA A 120 20.77 -7.46 0.53
CA ALA A 120 20.37 -8.08 1.79
C ALA A 120 20.62 -9.60 1.81
N ARG A 121 21.06 -10.21 0.70
CA ARG A 121 21.29 -11.66 0.53
C ARG A 121 20.06 -12.51 0.84
N LEU A 122 18.87 -12.03 0.47
CA LEU A 122 17.61 -12.72 0.61
C LEU A 122 17.23 -13.40 -0.71
N SER A 123 17.35 -14.72 -0.78
CA SER A 123 17.06 -15.50 -1.99
C SER A 123 15.62 -16.01 -2.06
N ASN A 124 14.84 -15.80 -1.00
CA ASN A 124 13.45 -16.23 -0.88
C ASN A 124 12.43 -15.10 -1.16
N VAL A 125 12.87 -14.03 -1.81
CA VAL A 125 12.01 -12.93 -2.26
C VAL A 125 12.27 -12.65 -3.73
N ARG A 126 11.20 -12.31 -4.45
CA ARG A 126 11.25 -11.85 -5.86
C ARG A 126 10.23 -10.77 -6.09
N PHE A 127 10.47 -9.95 -7.13
CA PHE A 127 9.59 -8.84 -7.49
C PHE A 127 9.10 -9.00 -8.94
N ILE A 128 7.85 -8.61 -9.18
CA ILE A 128 7.20 -8.73 -10.48
C ILE A 128 6.51 -7.41 -10.81
N GLU A 129 6.77 -6.88 -12.01
CA GLU A 129 6.00 -5.75 -12.50
C GLU A 129 4.57 -6.20 -12.82
N GLY A 130 3.58 -5.52 -12.22
CA GLY A 130 2.17 -5.88 -12.41
C GLY A 130 1.22 -4.95 -11.69
N LEU A 131 -0.05 -5.03 -12.07
CA LEU A 131 -1.13 -4.28 -11.44
C LEU A 131 -1.72 -5.08 -10.27
N ILE A 132 -1.96 -4.41 -9.15
CA ILE A 132 -2.63 -5.02 -7.99
C ILE A 132 -4.10 -5.39 -8.26
N GLU A 133 -4.72 -4.80 -9.29
CA GLU A 133 -6.05 -5.14 -9.77
C GLU A 133 -6.09 -6.37 -10.68
N SER A 134 -4.94 -6.92 -11.07
CA SER A 134 -4.80 -8.12 -11.91
C SER A 134 -3.46 -8.78 -11.63
N LEU A 135 -3.40 -9.51 -10.53
CA LEU A 135 -2.15 -10.11 -10.06
C LEU A 135 -1.66 -11.22 -11.00
N PRO A 136 -0.39 -11.19 -11.45
CA PRO A 136 0.20 -12.21 -12.30
C PRO A 136 0.56 -13.47 -11.50
N LEU A 137 -0.36 -13.93 -10.67
CA LEU A 137 -0.19 -15.06 -9.75
C LEU A 137 -1.37 -16.01 -9.88
N PRO A 138 -1.15 -17.32 -9.69
CA PRO A 138 -2.23 -18.31 -9.68
C PRO A 138 -3.20 -18.10 -8.50
N ASP A 139 -4.39 -18.68 -8.63
CA ASP A 139 -5.30 -18.84 -7.51
C ASP A 139 -4.64 -19.70 -6.42
N ASP A 140 -5.05 -19.49 -5.17
CA ASP A 140 -4.61 -20.31 -4.02
C ASP A 140 -3.08 -20.47 -3.90
N SER A 141 -2.32 -19.42 -4.24
CA SER A 141 -0.84 -19.44 -4.27
C SER A 141 -0.16 -18.83 -3.07
N ALA A 142 -0.90 -18.12 -2.20
CA ALA A 142 -0.34 -17.42 -1.04
C ALA A 142 -1.04 -17.81 0.27
N ASP A 143 -0.30 -17.79 1.37
CA ASP A 143 -0.84 -17.95 2.72
C ASP A 143 -1.22 -16.60 3.33
N VAL A 144 -0.46 -15.54 2.96
CA VAL A 144 -0.68 -14.19 3.46
C VAL A 144 -0.51 -13.18 2.33
N VAL A 145 -1.42 -12.23 2.28
CA VAL A 145 -1.28 -11.01 1.45
C VAL A 145 -1.09 -9.82 2.38
N ILE A 146 -0.09 -9.00 2.12
CA ILE A 146 0.16 -7.74 2.82
C ILE A 146 0.02 -6.56 1.87
N SER A 147 -0.26 -5.37 2.40
CA SER A 147 -0.27 -4.10 1.65
C SER A 147 -0.03 -2.92 2.57
N ASN A 148 0.72 -1.92 2.12
CA ASN A 148 1.08 -0.74 2.89
C ASN A 148 0.88 0.56 2.09
N GLY A 149 -0.26 1.26 2.32
CA GLY A 149 -0.55 2.56 1.71
C GLY A 149 -0.81 2.51 0.20
N VAL A 150 -1.33 1.40 -0.33
CA VAL A 150 -1.46 1.20 -1.79
C VAL A 150 -2.88 0.96 -2.25
N VAL A 151 -3.73 0.32 -1.45
CA VAL A 151 -5.11 0.03 -1.84
C VAL A 151 -5.88 1.31 -2.17
N ASN A 152 -5.63 2.38 -1.40
CA ASN A 152 -6.26 3.68 -1.65
C ASN A 152 -5.83 4.35 -2.96
N LEU A 153 -4.67 4.02 -3.50
CA LEU A 153 -4.20 4.53 -4.80
C LEU A 153 -4.95 3.91 -5.98
N SER A 154 -5.49 2.69 -5.80
CA SER A 154 -6.21 2.03 -6.88
C SER A 154 -7.58 2.69 -7.14
N PRO A 155 -7.91 2.99 -8.41
CA PRO A 155 -9.26 3.39 -8.80
C PRO A 155 -10.26 2.22 -8.73
N ARG A 156 -9.79 0.98 -8.59
CA ARG A 156 -10.60 -0.25 -8.63
C ARG A 156 -10.39 -1.10 -7.37
N LYS A 157 -10.54 -0.51 -6.19
CA LYS A 157 -10.29 -1.16 -4.88
C LYS A 157 -11.03 -2.49 -4.70
N ALA A 158 -12.27 -2.58 -5.18
CA ALA A 158 -13.04 -3.83 -5.14
C ALA A 158 -12.33 -4.95 -5.94
N ARG A 159 -11.69 -4.62 -7.06
CA ARG A 159 -10.92 -5.58 -7.84
C ARG A 159 -9.63 -5.98 -7.13
N VAL A 160 -8.93 -5.03 -6.49
CA VAL A 160 -7.76 -5.32 -5.66
C VAL A 160 -8.08 -6.33 -4.56
N LEU A 161 -9.17 -6.07 -3.82
CA LEU A 161 -9.62 -6.97 -2.75
C LEU A 161 -10.04 -8.36 -3.28
N ALA A 162 -10.67 -8.40 -4.46
CA ALA A 162 -11.03 -9.67 -5.12
C ALA A 162 -9.78 -10.45 -5.57
N GLU A 163 -8.76 -9.78 -6.11
CA GLU A 163 -7.49 -10.41 -6.48
C GLU A 163 -6.72 -10.91 -5.25
N ALA A 164 -6.67 -10.12 -4.17
CA ALA A 164 -6.09 -10.56 -2.91
C ALA A 164 -6.77 -11.82 -2.37
N PHE A 165 -8.12 -11.87 -2.47
CA PHE A 165 -8.89 -13.05 -2.07
C PHE A 165 -8.62 -14.26 -2.99
N ARG A 166 -8.51 -14.04 -4.30
CA ARG A 166 -8.26 -15.09 -5.30
C ARG A 166 -6.92 -15.80 -5.09
N VAL A 167 -5.87 -15.03 -4.83
CA VAL A 167 -4.52 -15.60 -4.66
C VAL A 167 -4.31 -16.26 -3.30
N LEU A 168 -5.14 -15.96 -2.32
CA LEU A 168 -5.05 -16.55 -0.99
C LEU A 168 -5.60 -17.97 -0.98
N ARG A 169 -4.85 -18.88 -0.40
CA ARG A 169 -5.31 -20.23 -0.06
C ARG A 169 -6.49 -20.17 0.91
N PRO A 170 -7.36 -21.20 0.94
CA PRO A 170 -8.37 -21.31 2.00
C PRO A 170 -7.73 -21.21 3.40
N GLY A 171 -8.24 -20.32 4.24
CA GLY A 171 -7.67 -20.02 5.55
C GLY A 171 -6.50 -19.03 5.54
N GLY A 172 -6.14 -18.51 4.36
CA GLY A 172 -5.13 -17.45 4.23
C GLY A 172 -5.58 -16.11 4.82
N ARG A 173 -4.66 -15.18 4.99
CA ARG A 173 -4.88 -13.90 5.68
C ARG A 173 -4.51 -12.71 4.80
N LEU A 174 -5.29 -11.63 4.94
CA LEU A 174 -5.02 -10.32 4.36
C LEU A 174 -4.70 -9.33 5.49
N ALA A 175 -3.56 -8.65 5.41
CA ALA A 175 -3.20 -7.56 6.32
C ALA A 175 -2.92 -6.29 5.51
N ILE A 176 -3.80 -5.31 5.64
CA ILE A 176 -3.68 -4.00 4.98
C ILE A 176 -3.42 -2.94 6.05
N VAL A 177 -2.42 -2.12 5.84
CA VAL A 177 -2.25 -0.85 6.54
C VAL A 177 -2.45 0.27 5.53
N ASP A 178 -3.47 1.09 5.73
CA ASP A 178 -3.81 2.18 4.81
C ASP A 178 -4.56 3.30 5.55
N LEU A 179 -4.67 4.47 4.93
CA LEU A 179 -5.41 5.59 5.49
C LEU A 179 -6.91 5.30 5.47
N VAL A 180 -7.57 5.63 6.57
CA VAL A 180 -9.03 5.55 6.73
C VAL A 180 -9.55 6.93 7.11
N LEU A 181 -10.61 7.38 6.45
CA LEU A 181 -11.21 8.68 6.72
C LEU A 181 -12.18 8.60 7.90
N GLU A 182 -11.99 9.47 8.88
CA GLU A 182 -12.96 9.70 9.95
C GLU A 182 -14.16 10.52 9.46
N HIS A 183 -13.91 11.46 8.53
CA HIS A 183 -14.92 12.35 7.96
C HIS A 183 -14.74 12.44 6.44
N ASP A 184 -15.80 12.78 5.74
CA ASP A 184 -15.74 13.02 4.30
C ASP A 184 -14.81 14.20 3.99
N LEU A 185 -13.94 14.03 3.00
CA LEU A 185 -13.08 15.11 2.53
C LEU A 185 -13.91 16.16 1.75
N PRO A 186 -13.52 17.43 1.81
CA PRO A 186 -14.08 18.47 0.94
C PRO A 186 -13.98 18.09 -0.55
N PRO A 187 -14.97 18.45 -1.39
CA PRO A 187 -14.99 18.07 -2.80
C PRO A 187 -13.71 18.45 -3.57
N GLU A 188 -13.10 19.59 -3.23
CA GLU A 188 -11.86 20.07 -3.83
C GLU A 188 -10.67 19.14 -3.55
N ILE A 189 -10.65 18.50 -2.38
CA ILE A 189 -9.62 17.52 -2.00
C ILE A 189 -9.92 16.17 -2.64
N GLN A 190 -11.19 15.74 -2.65
CA GLN A 190 -11.60 14.45 -3.23
C GLN A 190 -11.20 14.31 -4.70
N THR A 191 -11.17 15.42 -5.46
CA THR A 191 -10.84 15.43 -6.89
C THR A 191 -9.41 15.91 -7.18
N HIS A 192 -8.61 16.21 -6.14
CA HIS A 192 -7.27 16.77 -6.31
C HIS A 192 -6.25 15.68 -6.66
N PRO A 193 -5.56 15.75 -7.83
CA PRO A 193 -4.66 14.68 -8.28
C PRO A 193 -3.53 14.37 -7.28
N ALA A 194 -2.88 15.40 -6.72
CA ALA A 194 -1.81 15.19 -5.76
C ALA A 194 -2.31 14.63 -4.42
N ALA A 195 -3.55 14.94 -3.99
CA ALA A 195 -4.16 14.33 -2.83
C ALA A 195 -4.50 12.85 -3.09
N TRP A 196 -4.82 12.49 -4.34
CA TRP A 196 -4.97 11.10 -4.74
C TRP A 196 -3.65 10.35 -4.61
N ALA A 197 -2.57 10.88 -5.19
CA ALA A 197 -1.24 10.28 -5.08
C ALA A 197 -0.74 10.18 -3.63
N GLY A 198 -1.21 11.08 -2.74
CA GLY A 198 -0.97 10.99 -1.29
C GLY A 198 -1.93 10.07 -0.54
N CYS A 199 -2.65 9.17 -1.19
CA CYS A 199 -3.64 8.25 -0.61
C CYS A 199 -4.88 8.92 0.02
N LEU A 200 -5.02 10.26 -0.01
CA LEU A 200 -6.12 10.97 0.65
C LEU A 200 -7.41 10.90 -0.14
N SER A 201 -7.41 11.34 -1.41
CA SER A 201 -8.65 11.38 -2.22
C SER A 201 -9.25 10.00 -2.47
N GLY A 202 -8.43 8.97 -2.46
CA GLY A 202 -8.87 7.58 -2.59
C GLY A 202 -9.17 6.89 -1.27
N ALA A 203 -8.92 7.50 -0.13
CA ALA A 203 -9.16 6.86 1.17
C ALA A 203 -10.66 6.59 1.39
N LEU A 204 -10.93 5.47 2.02
CA LEU A 204 -12.29 5.03 2.35
C LEU A 204 -12.57 5.30 3.83
N SER A 205 -13.83 5.48 4.18
CA SER A 205 -14.22 5.39 5.58
C SER A 205 -14.06 3.95 6.09
N GLU A 206 -13.90 3.77 7.40
CA GLU A 206 -13.82 2.45 8.04
C GLU A 206 -14.95 1.52 7.58
N ILE A 207 -16.19 2.02 7.60
CA ILE A 207 -17.37 1.25 7.17
C ILE A 207 -17.28 0.83 5.70
N ALA A 208 -16.77 1.70 4.82
CA ALA A 208 -16.63 1.39 3.41
C ALA A 208 -15.53 0.33 3.17
N MET A 209 -14.39 0.46 3.85
CA MET A 209 -13.31 -0.53 3.82
C MET A 209 -13.80 -1.89 4.34
N TYR A 210 -14.44 -1.93 5.52
CA TYR A 210 -15.02 -3.15 6.07
C TYR A 210 -15.97 -3.84 5.10
N LYS A 211 -16.92 -3.08 4.52
CA LYS A 211 -17.88 -3.62 3.54
C LYS A 211 -17.17 -4.14 2.29
N GLY A 212 -16.14 -3.45 1.80
CA GLY A 212 -15.34 -3.88 0.65
C GLY A 212 -14.67 -5.22 0.89
N VAL A 213 -13.95 -5.34 2.01
CA VAL A 213 -13.26 -6.56 2.42
C VAL A 213 -14.25 -7.73 2.60
N ARG A 214 -15.40 -7.48 3.25
CA ARG A 214 -16.45 -8.49 3.42
C ARG A 214 -17.05 -8.95 2.09
N ARG A 215 -17.28 -8.03 1.15
CA ARG A 215 -17.81 -8.35 -0.19
C ARG A 215 -16.84 -9.16 -1.04
N ALA A 216 -15.54 -8.98 -0.86
CA ALA A 216 -14.52 -9.77 -1.53
C ALA A 216 -14.47 -11.24 -1.06
N GLY A 217 -15.15 -11.58 0.05
CA GLY A 217 -15.25 -12.96 0.57
C GLY A 217 -14.56 -13.17 1.92
N PHE A 218 -13.82 -12.19 2.42
CA PHE A 218 -13.13 -12.31 3.72
C PHE A 218 -14.12 -12.42 4.89
N ARG A 219 -13.75 -13.22 5.87
CA ARG A 219 -14.46 -13.41 7.15
C ARG A 219 -13.57 -12.90 8.27
N GLU A 220 -14.11 -12.79 9.48
CA GLU A 220 -13.34 -12.38 10.67
C GLU A 220 -12.52 -11.09 10.44
N VAL A 221 -13.20 -10.09 9.85
CA VAL A 221 -12.58 -8.79 9.53
C VAL A 221 -12.53 -7.93 10.77
N ALA A 222 -11.33 -7.50 11.16
CA ALA A 222 -11.10 -6.46 12.16
C ALA A 222 -10.47 -5.24 11.47
N ILE A 223 -10.86 -4.04 11.88
CA ILE A 223 -10.21 -2.79 11.52
C ILE A 223 -9.82 -2.14 12.83
N GLU A 224 -8.54 -1.86 12.99
CA GLU A 224 -7.99 -1.29 14.20
C GLU A 224 -7.23 -0.01 13.87
N PRO A 225 -7.50 1.12 14.52
CA PRO A 225 -6.69 2.31 14.34
C PRO A 225 -5.30 2.06 14.93
N ILE A 226 -4.26 2.27 14.13
CA ILE A 226 -2.87 2.13 14.56
C ILE A 226 -2.39 3.46 15.14
N GLU A 227 -2.60 4.54 14.39
CA GLU A 227 -2.30 5.91 14.82
C GLU A 227 -3.11 6.92 14.00
N SER A 228 -3.21 8.15 14.51
CA SER A 228 -3.81 9.24 13.75
C SER A 228 -2.81 9.78 12.73
N PHE A 229 -3.29 10.00 11.49
CA PHE A 229 -2.54 10.59 10.41
C PHE A 229 -3.18 11.94 10.05
N GLY A 230 -2.53 13.01 10.44
CA GLY A 230 -3.01 14.37 10.21
C GLY A 230 -2.17 15.14 9.18
N ILE A 231 -2.49 16.42 9.03
CA ILE A 231 -1.79 17.31 8.08
C ILE A 231 -0.29 17.45 8.42
N ALA A 232 0.07 17.37 9.70
CA ALA A 232 1.47 17.43 10.12
C ALA A 232 2.27 16.26 9.55
N GLU A 233 1.70 15.08 9.52
CA GLU A 233 2.31 13.87 8.98
C GLU A 233 2.51 13.94 7.47
N CYS A 234 1.62 14.63 6.74
CA CYS A 234 1.79 14.85 5.30
C CYS A 234 3.15 15.46 4.95
N SER A 235 3.69 16.32 5.80
CA SER A 235 5.00 16.97 5.58
C SER A 235 6.21 16.01 5.64
N LEU A 236 6.03 14.79 6.13
CA LEU A 236 7.07 13.76 6.15
C LEU A 236 7.28 13.13 4.76
N TYR A 237 6.28 13.22 3.90
CA TYR A 237 6.29 12.56 2.59
C TYR A 237 6.60 13.53 1.46
N PRO A 238 7.51 13.19 0.55
CA PRO A 238 7.85 14.04 -0.60
C PRO A 238 6.70 14.16 -1.61
N LEU A 239 5.58 13.49 -1.36
CA LEU A 239 4.38 13.48 -2.19
C LEU A 239 3.50 14.72 -1.98
N PHE A 240 3.64 15.41 -0.85
CA PHE A 240 2.82 16.57 -0.49
C PHE A 240 3.60 17.87 -0.71
N SER A 241 3.19 18.63 -1.72
CA SER A 241 3.73 19.99 -1.92
C SER A 241 3.22 20.95 -0.84
N ASP A 242 3.97 22.04 -0.60
CA ASP A 242 3.54 23.10 0.32
C ASP A 242 2.17 23.67 -0.07
N GLN A 243 1.87 23.74 -1.38
CA GLN A 243 0.57 24.19 -1.88
C GLN A 243 -0.56 23.23 -1.45
N LEU A 244 -0.36 21.91 -1.57
CA LEU A 244 -1.35 20.93 -1.14
C LEU A 244 -1.51 20.94 0.39
N ILE A 245 -0.42 21.05 1.14
CA ILE A 245 -0.46 21.16 2.61
C ILE A 245 -1.22 22.42 3.03
N GLY A 246 -1.00 23.56 2.35
CA GLY A 246 -1.76 24.79 2.58
C GLY A 246 -3.25 24.59 2.35
N LEU A 247 -3.62 23.99 1.21
CA LEU A 247 -5.02 23.68 0.89
C LEU A 247 -5.67 22.76 1.92
N LEU A 248 -4.96 21.73 2.39
CA LEU A 248 -5.44 20.83 3.44
C LEU A 248 -5.72 21.60 4.74
N ARG A 249 -4.81 22.47 5.18
CA ARG A 249 -4.98 23.29 6.40
C ARG A 249 -6.18 24.23 6.32
N ASP A 250 -6.48 24.74 5.14
CA ASP A 250 -7.59 25.69 4.93
C ASP A 250 -8.95 24.99 4.81
N ARG A 251 -8.99 23.70 4.49
CA ARG A 251 -10.21 23.00 4.08
C ARG A 251 -10.56 21.78 4.93
N VAL A 252 -9.59 21.17 5.59
CA VAL A 252 -9.80 20.03 6.46
C VAL A 252 -9.79 20.50 7.91
N PRO A 253 -10.85 20.23 8.70
CA PRO A 253 -10.97 20.70 10.08
C PRO A 253 -9.93 20.07 11.02
#